data_87d50b1a89ac460ef8df71f114918aa8
#
_entry.id   87d50b1a89ac460ef8df71f114918aa8
#
_cell.length_a   1.000
_cell.length_b   1.000
_cell.length_c   1.000
_cell.angle_alpha   90.00
_cell.angle_beta   90.00
_cell.angle_gamma   90.00
#
_symmetry.space_group_name_H-M   'P 1'
#
loop_
_entity.id
_entity.type
_entity.pdbx_description
1 polymer ?
#
loop_
_entity_poly.entity_id
_entity_poly.type
_entity_poly.pdbx_seq_one_letter_code
_entity_poly.pdbx_strand_id
1 'polypeptide(L)'
;LLSGEMKSWEVAPSYDSLLQGRRIPHLDDRVISINTAQKSLQTSRGQALNYSQLVLATGSEPDDFGITGVKEHALTFHSLADIPPLKERVHSLRNRASKDGALVIVGAGATGVELACKLSDMLEGSAAIHLVELGDSVLSRSRAFNREQAQKALDKKGVPRHLNTRVTSVSAKPVQPLENDLPATP
;
A
#
# COMPACT_ATOMS: atom_id res chain seq x y z
N LEU A 1 -0.64 -6.43 11.64
CA LEU A 1 -0.11 -7.59 10.91
C LEU A 1 1.38 -7.48 10.67
N LEU A 2 1.83 -6.41 9.99
CA LEU A 2 3.25 -6.23 9.67
C LEU A 2 4.11 -6.18 10.94
N SER A 3 3.74 -5.38 11.92
CA SER A 3 4.40 -5.23 13.22
C SER A 3 4.11 -6.35 14.23
N GLY A 4 3.19 -7.25 13.92
CA GLY A 4 2.77 -8.32 14.83
C GLY A 4 1.74 -7.91 15.90
N GLU A 5 1.33 -6.64 15.94
CA GLU A 5 0.35 -6.14 16.93
C GLU A 5 -1.05 -6.73 16.76
N MET A 6 -1.40 -7.10 15.52
CA MET A 6 -2.69 -7.74 15.20
C MET A 6 -2.47 -9.07 14.47
N LYS A 7 -3.33 -10.02 14.73
CA LYS A 7 -3.38 -11.32 14.04
C LYS A 7 -4.22 -11.20 12.75
N SER A 8 -4.01 -12.12 11.82
CA SER A 8 -4.77 -12.11 10.55
C SER A 8 -6.28 -12.20 10.74
N TRP A 9 -6.74 -13.02 11.66
CA TRP A 9 -8.16 -13.21 11.98
C TRP A 9 -8.80 -11.98 12.64
N GLU A 10 -8.02 -11.12 13.28
CA GLU A 10 -8.51 -9.84 13.85
C GLU A 10 -8.74 -8.79 12.76
N VAL A 11 -7.90 -8.82 11.71
CA VAL A 11 -7.98 -7.87 10.60
C VAL A 11 -8.92 -8.32 9.50
N ALA A 12 -8.99 -9.63 9.25
CA ALA A 12 -9.82 -10.25 8.23
C ALA A 12 -10.58 -11.43 8.83
N PRO A 13 -11.62 -11.18 9.65
CA PRO A 13 -12.49 -12.22 10.15
C PRO A 13 -13.24 -12.90 8.99
N SER A 14 -13.58 -14.18 9.16
CA SER A 14 -14.36 -14.91 8.14
C SER A 14 -15.74 -14.30 7.94
N TYR A 15 -16.28 -14.40 6.74
CA TYR A 15 -17.67 -13.98 6.48
C TYR A 15 -18.69 -14.72 7.34
N ASP A 16 -18.47 -15.99 7.62
CA ASP A 16 -19.34 -16.76 8.52
C ASP A 16 -19.40 -16.14 9.91
N SER A 17 -18.24 -15.75 10.45
CA SER A 17 -18.17 -15.05 11.74
C SER A 17 -18.84 -13.68 11.71
N LEU A 18 -18.62 -12.90 10.64
CA LEU A 18 -19.22 -11.56 10.49
C LEU A 18 -20.73 -11.60 10.32
N LEU A 19 -21.25 -12.64 9.66
CA LEU A 19 -22.66 -12.76 9.31
C LEU A 19 -23.45 -13.58 10.31
N GLN A 20 -22.78 -14.18 11.31
CA GLN A 20 -23.42 -14.96 12.35
C GLN A 20 -24.55 -14.16 13.02
N GLY A 21 -25.75 -14.76 13.11
CA GLY A 21 -26.94 -14.12 13.66
C GLY A 21 -27.57 -13.04 12.77
N ARG A 22 -27.05 -12.82 11.55
CA ARG A 22 -27.61 -11.88 10.58
C ARG A 22 -28.34 -12.63 9.47
N ARG A 23 -29.44 -12.07 8.97
CA ARG A 23 -30.20 -12.66 7.84
C ARG A 23 -29.61 -12.20 6.49
N ILE A 24 -28.29 -12.37 6.31
CA ILE A 24 -27.58 -11.98 5.09
C ILE A 24 -26.97 -13.26 4.51
N PRO A 25 -27.48 -13.75 3.37
CA PRO A 25 -26.86 -14.89 2.71
C PRO A 25 -25.50 -14.47 2.14
N HIS A 26 -24.49 -15.32 2.31
CA HIS A 26 -23.18 -15.17 1.70
C HIS A 26 -23.03 -16.19 0.58
N LEU A 27 -22.60 -15.71 -0.59
CA LEU A 27 -22.28 -16.53 -1.74
C LEU A 27 -20.80 -16.36 -2.06
N ASP A 28 -20.02 -17.39 -1.77
CA ASP A 28 -18.59 -17.42 -2.12
C ASP A 28 -18.43 -17.80 -3.61
N ASP A 29 -18.57 -16.80 -4.48
CA ASP A 29 -18.44 -16.99 -5.93
C ASP A 29 -17.97 -15.68 -6.60
N ARG A 30 -17.49 -15.80 -7.83
CA ARG A 30 -17.03 -14.67 -8.63
C ARG A 30 -18.16 -14.19 -9.56
N VAL A 31 -18.44 -12.91 -9.55
CA VAL A 31 -19.32 -12.29 -10.54
C VAL A 31 -18.56 -12.16 -11.86
N ILE A 32 -19.13 -12.70 -12.93
CA ILE A 32 -18.52 -12.69 -14.29
C ILE A 32 -19.23 -11.73 -15.25
N SER A 33 -20.49 -11.40 -14.99
CA SER A 33 -21.20 -10.41 -15.78
C SER A 33 -22.30 -9.71 -14.99
N ILE A 34 -22.61 -8.47 -15.35
CA ILE A 34 -23.68 -7.67 -14.77
C ILE A 34 -24.52 -7.09 -15.92
N ASN A 35 -25.81 -7.36 -15.89
CA ASN A 35 -26.78 -6.76 -16.81
C ASN A 35 -27.56 -5.68 -16.05
N THR A 36 -27.20 -4.43 -16.27
CA THR A 36 -27.80 -3.29 -15.58
C THR A 36 -29.24 -3.01 -16.03
N ALA A 37 -29.59 -3.33 -17.28
CA ALA A 37 -30.94 -3.15 -17.81
C ALA A 37 -31.93 -4.13 -17.18
N GLN A 38 -31.53 -5.39 -17.03
CA GLN A 38 -32.34 -6.45 -16.44
C GLN A 38 -32.15 -6.55 -14.92
N LYS A 39 -31.23 -5.76 -14.32
CA LYS A 39 -30.86 -5.80 -12.91
C LYS A 39 -30.53 -7.23 -12.46
N SER A 40 -29.68 -7.89 -13.24
CA SER A 40 -29.23 -9.25 -12.96
C SER A 40 -27.72 -9.36 -13.06
N LEU A 41 -27.15 -10.35 -12.37
CA LEU A 41 -25.75 -10.70 -12.48
C LEU A 41 -25.60 -12.22 -12.64
N GLN A 42 -24.47 -12.64 -13.20
CA GLN A 42 -24.10 -14.05 -13.32
C GLN A 42 -22.80 -14.31 -12.59
N THR A 43 -22.70 -15.48 -11.98
CA THR A 43 -21.52 -15.94 -11.26
C THR A 43 -20.79 -17.02 -12.05
N SER A 44 -19.52 -17.26 -11.69
CA SER A 44 -18.67 -18.25 -12.35
C SER A 44 -19.18 -19.69 -12.22
N ARG A 45 -19.95 -19.99 -11.17
CA ARG A 45 -20.61 -21.31 -10.96
C ARG A 45 -21.98 -21.40 -11.61
N GLY A 46 -22.35 -20.44 -12.47
CA GLY A 46 -23.58 -20.49 -13.27
C GLY A 46 -24.84 -20.00 -12.55
N GLN A 47 -24.73 -19.36 -11.39
CA GLN A 47 -25.91 -18.80 -10.72
C GLN A 47 -26.27 -17.43 -11.35
N ALA A 48 -27.56 -17.21 -11.54
CA ALA A 48 -28.13 -15.93 -11.93
C ALA A 48 -28.83 -15.31 -10.71
N LEU A 49 -28.46 -14.10 -10.34
CA LEU A 49 -29.06 -13.36 -9.24
C LEU A 49 -29.68 -12.06 -9.73
N ASN A 50 -30.92 -11.81 -9.32
CA ASN A 50 -31.60 -10.55 -9.59
C ASN A 50 -31.46 -9.61 -8.39
N TYR A 51 -31.38 -8.29 -8.65
CA TYR A 51 -31.24 -7.31 -7.60
C TYR A 51 -32.16 -6.09 -7.85
N SER A 52 -32.60 -5.45 -6.81
CA SER A 52 -33.23 -4.13 -6.87
C SER A 52 -32.20 -3.01 -6.83
N GLN A 53 -31.19 -3.19 -5.99
CA GLN A 53 -30.01 -2.31 -5.85
C GLN A 53 -28.77 -3.18 -5.81
N LEU A 54 -27.69 -2.71 -6.45
CA LEU A 54 -26.38 -3.37 -6.48
C LEU A 54 -25.33 -2.42 -5.93
N VAL A 55 -24.54 -2.91 -4.98
CA VAL A 55 -23.34 -2.23 -4.48
C VAL A 55 -22.11 -3.00 -4.97
N LEU A 56 -21.23 -2.31 -5.69
CA LEU A 56 -19.94 -2.85 -6.10
C LEU A 56 -18.90 -2.45 -5.06
N ALA A 57 -18.43 -3.44 -4.30
CA ALA A 57 -17.43 -3.29 -3.26
C ALA A 57 -16.28 -4.30 -3.44
N THR A 58 -15.79 -4.39 -4.69
CA THR A 58 -14.81 -5.40 -5.13
C THR A 58 -13.37 -5.09 -4.73
N GLY A 59 -13.14 -3.99 -4.02
CA GLY A 59 -11.80 -3.52 -3.69
C GLY A 59 -11.10 -2.87 -4.89
N SER A 60 -9.78 -2.83 -4.84
CA SER A 60 -8.91 -2.27 -5.87
C SER A 60 -7.68 -3.15 -6.06
N GLU A 61 -6.92 -2.89 -7.09
CA GLU A 61 -5.60 -3.48 -7.31
C GLU A 61 -4.54 -2.37 -7.30
N PRO A 62 -3.31 -2.66 -6.90
CA PRO A 62 -2.21 -1.71 -7.03
C PRO A 62 -1.97 -1.36 -8.50
N ASP A 63 -1.80 -0.07 -8.77
CA ASP A 63 -1.42 0.41 -10.09
C ASP A 63 0.10 0.65 -10.14
N ASP A 64 0.77 0.10 -11.14
CA ASP A 64 2.20 0.32 -11.36
C ASP A 64 2.48 1.59 -12.19
N PHE A 65 1.44 2.28 -12.65
CA PHE A 65 1.51 3.49 -13.49
C PHE A 65 2.40 3.34 -14.73
N GLY A 66 2.61 2.11 -15.20
CA GLY A 66 3.50 1.80 -16.32
C GLY A 66 4.98 2.00 -16.01
N ILE A 67 5.37 2.07 -14.75
CA ILE A 67 6.77 2.22 -14.33
C ILE A 67 7.51 0.91 -14.54
N THR A 68 8.56 0.94 -15.38
CA THR A 68 9.36 -0.23 -15.71
C THR A 68 9.98 -0.87 -14.47
N GLY A 69 9.85 -2.18 -14.35
CA GLY A 69 10.46 -2.98 -13.29
C GLY A 69 9.72 -2.98 -11.95
N VAL A 70 8.59 -2.31 -11.83
CA VAL A 70 7.81 -2.31 -10.58
C VAL A 70 7.31 -3.71 -10.26
N LYS A 71 6.77 -4.44 -11.23
CA LYS A 71 6.23 -5.80 -11.02
C LYS A 71 7.28 -6.80 -10.58
N GLU A 72 8.52 -6.63 -11.06
CA GLU A 72 9.63 -7.55 -10.82
C GLU A 72 10.40 -7.22 -9.54
N HIS A 73 10.46 -5.96 -9.15
CA HIS A 73 11.41 -5.48 -8.14
C HIS A 73 10.81 -4.74 -6.96
N ALA A 74 9.55 -4.29 -7.06
CA ALA A 74 8.87 -3.63 -5.96
C ALA A 74 8.02 -4.61 -5.14
N LEU A 75 7.82 -4.29 -3.88
CA LEU A 75 6.83 -4.93 -3.02
C LEU A 75 5.61 -4.02 -2.93
N THR A 76 4.43 -4.62 -2.99
CA THR A 76 3.17 -3.93 -2.75
C THR A 76 2.77 -3.99 -1.27
N PHE A 77 1.92 -3.07 -0.83
CA PHE A 77 1.31 -3.10 0.50
C PHE A 77 -0.19 -2.82 0.37
N HIS A 78 -0.91 -3.84 -0.07
CA HIS A 78 -2.33 -3.74 -0.40
C HIS A 78 -3.16 -4.90 0.15
N SER A 79 -2.64 -6.11 0.07
CA SER A 79 -3.32 -7.34 0.45
C SER A 79 -2.64 -8.08 1.60
N LEU A 80 -3.32 -9.06 2.18
CA LEU A 80 -2.71 -9.95 3.19
C LEU A 80 -1.51 -10.73 2.65
N ALA A 81 -1.50 -11.03 1.35
CA ALA A 81 -0.41 -11.74 0.68
C ALA A 81 0.88 -10.92 0.62
N ASP A 82 0.81 -9.59 0.72
CA ASP A 82 1.98 -8.71 0.70
C ASP A 82 2.74 -8.70 2.03
N ILE A 83 2.09 -9.15 3.11
CA ILE A 83 2.67 -9.07 4.46
C ILE A 83 3.89 -9.97 4.65
N PRO A 84 3.88 -11.28 4.25
CA PRO A 84 5.04 -12.14 4.44
C PRO A 84 6.31 -11.64 3.74
N PRO A 85 6.31 -11.29 2.44
CA PRO A 85 7.52 -10.81 1.77
C PRO A 85 8.03 -9.48 2.36
N LEU A 86 7.12 -8.61 2.79
CA LEU A 86 7.52 -7.35 3.44
C LEU A 86 8.14 -7.59 4.81
N LYS A 87 7.61 -8.51 5.61
CA LYS A 87 8.22 -8.94 6.89
C LYS A 87 9.62 -9.49 6.70
N GLU A 88 9.80 -10.37 5.71
CA GLU A 88 11.10 -10.95 5.39
C GLU A 88 12.10 -9.86 5.01
N ARG A 89 11.67 -8.88 4.20
CA ARG A 89 12.52 -7.76 3.83
C ARG A 89 12.93 -6.89 5.02
N VAL A 90 11.99 -6.57 5.89
CA VAL A 90 12.26 -5.82 7.13
C VAL A 90 13.23 -6.59 8.03
N HIS A 91 13.01 -7.89 8.21
CA HIS A 91 13.91 -8.75 8.99
C HIS A 91 15.32 -8.78 8.39
N SER A 92 15.43 -8.94 7.07
CA SER A 92 16.70 -8.89 6.36
C SER A 92 17.45 -7.56 6.56
N LEU A 93 16.74 -6.43 6.53
CA LEU A 93 17.34 -5.11 6.75
C LEU A 93 17.81 -4.91 8.20
N ARG A 94 17.05 -5.39 9.17
CA ARG A 94 17.45 -5.32 10.60
C ARG A 94 18.71 -6.12 10.93
N ASN A 95 18.89 -7.26 10.28
CA ASN A 95 19.97 -8.21 10.58
C ASN A 95 21.23 -8.01 9.71
N ARG A 96 21.27 -6.96 8.88
CA ARG A 96 22.47 -6.64 8.10
C ARG A 96 23.59 -6.13 9.00
N ALA A 97 24.81 -6.54 8.71
CA ALA A 97 26.02 -6.03 9.39
C ALA A 97 26.29 -4.56 9.03
N SER A 98 25.93 -4.12 7.84
CA SER A 98 26.03 -2.74 7.36
C SER A 98 24.68 -2.04 7.48
N LYS A 99 24.67 -0.79 8.00
CA LYS A 99 23.50 0.07 8.10
C LYS A 99 23.22 0.88 6.82
N ASP A 100 23.89 0.59 5.72
CA ASP A 100 23.78 1.32 4.45
C ASP A 100 22.52 0.92 3.64
N GLY A 101 21.65 0.11 4.22
CA GLY A 101 20.38 -0.25 3.61
C GLY A 101 19.40 0.91 3.60
N ALA A 102 18.73 1.11 2.46
CA ALA A 102 17.62 2.06 2.34
C ALA A 102 16.35 1.33 1.88
N LEU A 103 15.21 1.82 2.36
CA LEU A 103 13.89 1.42 1.93
C LEU A 103 13.19 2.64 1.34
N VAL A 104 12.76 2.52 0.09
CA VAL A 104 12.06 3.60 -0.60
C VAL A 104 10.58 3.25 -0.68
N ILE A 105 9.74 4.17 -0.22
CA ILE A 105 8.28 4.07 -0.33
C ILE A 105 7.85 5.06 -1.40
N VAL A 106 7.13 4.59 -2.41
CA VAL A 106 6.59 5.41 -3.49
C VAL A 106 5.11 5.67 -3.26
N GLY A 107 4.79 6.95 -3.16
CA GLY A 107 3.45 7.46 -2.86
C GLY A 107 3.29 7.92 -1.41
N ALA A 108 3.01 9.21 -1.23
CA ALA A 108 2.78 9.83 0.08
C ALA A 108 1.30 10.06 0.41
N GLY A 109 0.44 9.14 -0.04
CA GLY A 109 -0.93 9.00 0.44
C GLY A 109 -0.98 8.45 1.88
N ALA A 110 -2.17 8.22 2.43
CA ALA A 110 -2.36 7.73 3.80
C ALA A 110 -1.54 6.45 4.07
N THR A 111 -1.68 5.45 3.21
CA THR A 111 -0.96 4.18 3.35
C THR A 111 0.57 4.36 3.34
N GLY A 112 1.10 5.18 2.44
CA GLY A 112 2.55 5.39 2.36
C GLY A 112 3.11 6.10 3.58
N VAL A 113 2.41 7.12 4.11
CA VAL A 113 2.80 7.85 5.32
C VAL A 113 2.75 6.94 6.56
N GLU A 114 1.66 6.18 6.73
CA GLU A 114 1.51 5.23 7.84
C GLU A 114 2.57 4.13 7.78
N LEU A 115 2.81 3.58 6.59
CA LEU A 115 3.83 2.55 6.38
C LEU A 115 5.22 3.08 6.68
N ALA A 116 5.56 4.30 6.23
CA ALA A 116 6.84 4.93 6.50
C ALA A 116 7.09 5.10 8.01
N CYS A 117 6.11 5.62 8.72
CA CYS A 117 6.21 5.77 10.18
C CYS A 117 6.36 4.42 10.88
N LYS A 118 5.57 3.41 10.47
CA LYS A 118 5.60 2.09 11.09
C LYS A 118 6.90 1.34 10.81
N LEU A 119 7.40 1.39 9.59
CA LEU A 119 8.68 0.79 9.23
C LEU A 119 9.86 1.48 9.94
N SER A 120 9.79 2.80 10.15
CA SER A 120 10.79 3.52 10.95
C SER A 120 10.86 2.97 12.37
N ASP A 121 9.70 2.70 13.01
CA ASP A 121 9.67 2.07 14.33
C ASP A 121 10.22 0.65 14.31
N MET A 122 9.88 -0.13 13.28
CA MET A 122 10.32 -1.52 13.19
C MET A 122 11.80 -1.67 12.87
N LEU A 123 12.39 -0.77 12.09
CA LEU A 123 13.79 -0.81 11.68
C LEU A 123 14.74 -0.22 12.72
N GLU A 124 14.26 0.64 13.63
CA GLU A 124 15.04 1.20 14.73
C GLU A 124 16.41 1.78 14.29
N GLY A 125 16.44 2.40 13.12
CA GLY A 125 17.67 2.97 12.54
C GLY A 125 18.60 1.96 11.84
N SER A 126 18.15 0.71 11.64
CA SER A 126 18.94 -0.30 10.89
C SER A 126 18.98 -0.04 9.38
N ALA A 127 18.05 0.76 8.87
CA ALA A 127 18.02 1.21 7.48
C ALA A 127 17.34 2.57 7.37
N ALA A 128 17.75 3.37 6.40
CA ALA A 128 17.09 4.63 6.07
C ALA A 128 15.75 4.36 5.38
N ILE A 129 14.75 5.22 5.65
CA ILE A 129 13.47 5.17 4.93
C ILE A 129 13.33 6.48 4.16
N HIS A 130 13.01 6.38 2.87
CA HIS A 130 12.74 7.51 2.00
C HIS A 130 11.31 7.43 1.49
N LEU A 131 10.59 8.55 1.49
CA LEU A 131 9.25 8.68 0.96
C LEU A 131 9.30 9.53 -0.31
N VAL A 132 8.91 8.96 -1.45
CA VAL A 132 8.92 9.63 -2.76
C VAL A 132 7.48 9.92 -3.18
N GLU A 133 7.21 11.15 -3.59
CA GLU A 133 5.88 11.59 -4.02
C GLU A 133 5.97 12.45 -5.28
N LEU A 134 5.09 12.16 -6.25
CA LEU A 134 4.98 12.94 -7.48
C LEU A 134 4.44 14.36 -7.22
N GLY A 135 3.54 14.50 -6.25
CA GLY A 135 2.93 15.77 -5.87
C GLY A 135 3.84 16.63 -4.99
N ASP A 136 3.39 17.83 -4.72
CA ASP A 136 4.08 18.85 -3.92
C ASP A 136 3.93 18.68 -2.41
N SER A 137 3.10 17.73 -1.97
CA SER A 137 2.80 17.55 -0.55
C SER A 137 2.40 16.12 -0.21
N VAL A 138 2.69 15.70 1.02
CA VAL A 138 2.12 14.49 1.60
C VAL A 138 0.63 14.67 1.82
N LEU A 139 -0.16 13.60 1.69
CA LEU A 139 -1.61 13.62 1.89
C LEU A 139 -2.30 14.75 1.12
N SER A 140 -1.91 15.03 -0.13
CA SER A 140 -2.37 16.18 -0.94
C SER A 140 -3.90 16.34 -0.98
N ARG A 141 -4.65 15.24 -0.94
CA ARG A 141 -6.13 15.22 -0.94
C ARG A 141 -6.76 15.34 0.45
N SER A 142 -5.96 15.45 1.51
CA SER A 142 -6.45 15.55 2.89
C SER A 142 -6.58 17.00 3.34
N ARG A 143 -7.28 17.21 4.46
CA ARG A 143 -7.38 18.53 5.11
C ARG A 143 -6.00 19.00 5.57
N ALA A 144 -5.78 20.32 5.62
CA ALA A 144 -4.52 20.93 6.02
C ALA A 144 -3.98 20.40 7.36
N PHE A 145 -4.86 20.26 8.33
CA PHE A 145 -4.50 19.69 9.64
C PHE A 145 -3.87 18.29 9.52
N ASN A 146 -4.47 17.40 8.72
CA ASN A 146 -3.94 16.04 8.56
C ASN A 146 -2.57 16.04 7.86
N ARG A 147 -2.39 16.91 6.85
CA ARG A 147 -1.11 17.10 6.18
C ARG A 147 -0.02 17.56 7.16
N GLU A 148 -0.35 18.55 7.99
CA GLU A 148 0.58 19.06 9.00
C GLU A 148 0.97 17.99 10.03
N GLN A 149 -0.01 17.20 10.53
CA GLN A 149 0.27 16.10 11.46
C GLN A 149 1.14 15.01 10.81
N ALA A 150 0.88 14.66 9.55
CA ALA A 150 1.68 13.70 8.81
C ALA A 150 3.12 14.19 8.63
N GLN A 151 3.31 15.45 8.28
CA GLN A 151 4.65 16.06 8.18
C GLN A 151 5.41 15.98 9.51
N LYS A 152 4.77 16.42 10.61
CA LYS A 152 5.36 16.34 11.95
C LYS A 152 5.74 14.90 12.34
N ALA A 153 4.89 13.93 12.00
CA ALA A 153 5.17 12.53 12.28
C ALA A 153 6.39 12.01 11.50
N LEU A 154 6.48 12.33 10.22
CA LEU A 154 7.61 11.96 9.37
C LEU A 154 8.91 12.64 9.82
N ASP A 155 8.86 13.92 10.20
CA ASP A 155 10.00 14.67 10.74
C ASP A 155 10.51 14.02 12.03
N LYS A 156 9.61 13.71 12.97
CA LYS A 156 9.95 13.03 14.23
C LYS A 156 10.60 11.67 14.01
N LYS A 157 10.26 10.99 12.91
CA LYS A 157 10.81 9.68 12.53
C LYS A 157 12.07 9.78 11.66
N GLY A 158 12.50 10.98 11.30
CA GLY A 158 13.65 11.19 10.44
C GLY A 158 13.46 10.63 9.02
N VAL A 159 12.22 10.64 8.50
CA VAL A 159 11.89 10.16 7.15
C VAL A 159 11.98 11.30 6.14
N PRO A 160 13.02 11.37 5.29
CA PRO A 160 13.10 12.36 4.22
C PRO A 160 12.00 12.15 3.18
N ARG A 161 11.45 13.27 2.70
CA ARG A 161 10.42 13.32 1.67
C ARG A 161 10.99 13.89 0.40
N HIS A 162 10.87 13.16 -0.68
CA HIS A 162 11.22 13.58 -2.03
C HIS A 162 9.94 13.93 -2.77
N LEU A 163 9.51 15.18 -2.62
CA LEU A 163 8.31 15.73 -3.27
C LEU A 163 8.62 16.17 -4.70
N ASN A 164 7.58 16.37 -5.53
CA ASN A 164 7.73 16.71 -6.94
C ASN A 164 8.66 15.74 -7.69
N THR A 165 8.75 14.51 -7.23
CA THR A 165 9.71 13.52 -7.72
C THR A 165 8.98 12.36 -8.38
N ARG A 166 9.25 12.15 -9.68
CA ARG A 166 8.70 11.05 -10.47
C ARG A 166 9.66 9.86 -10.45
N VAL A 167 9.15 8.70 -10.05
CA VAL A 167 9.86 7.43 -10.27
C VAL A 167 9.64 7.02 -11.74
N THR A 168 10.71 6.76 -12.47
CA THR A 168 10.66 6.36 -13.88
C THR A 168 10.96 4.88 -14.11
N SER A 169 11.72 4.27 -13.21
CA SER A 169 12.03 2.84 -13.27
C SER A 169 12.44 2.29 -11.90
N VAL A 170 12.30 0.98 -11.74
CA VAL A 170 12.79 0.22 -10.58
C VAL A 170 13.68 -0.91 -11.09
N SER A 171 14.82 -1.15 -10.46
CA SER A 171 15.73 -2.24 -10.85
C SER A 171 16.26 -2.98 -9.64
N ALA A 172 16.78 -4.19 -9.86
CA ALA A 172 17.37 -5.02 -8.81
C ALA A 172 18.70 -4.48 -8.26
N LYS A 173 19.32 -3.49 -8.92
CA LYS A 173 20.57 -2.89 -8.45
C LYS A 173 20.32 -2.04 -7.21
N PRO A 174 21.26 -2.01 -6.25
CA PRO A 174 21.17 -1.07 -5.13
C PRO A 174 21.00 0.34 -5.66
N VAL A 175 20.09 1.09 -5.05
CA VAL A 175 19.92 2.51 -5.35
C VAL A 175 21.25 3.18 -5.00
N GLN A 176 21.95 3.70 -6.00
CA GLN A 176 23.07 4.62 -5.73
C GLN A 176 22.46 5.89 -5.12
N PRO A 177 23.15 6.54 -4.16
CA PRO A 177 22.67 7.80 -3.63
C PRO A 177 22.41 8.74 -4.81
N LEU A 178 21.25 9.39 -4.80
CA LEU A 178 20.91 10.43 -5.75
C LEU A 178 22.00 11.49 -5.66
N GLU A 179 22.91 11.55 -6.63
CA GLU A 179 23.69 12.73 -6.86
C GLU A 179 22.71 13.87 -7.18
N ASN A 180 22.83 14.96 -6.43
CA ASN A 180 22.01 16.16 -6.58
C ASN A 180 22.36 16.86 -7.93
N ASP A 181 21.92 16.31 -9.04
CA ASP A 181 21.83 17.01 -10.30
C ASP A 181 20.45 17.67 -10.44
N LEU A 182 20.21 18.69 -9.62
CA LEU A 182 19.27 19.74 -9.97
C LEU A 182 20.01 20.68 -10.92
N PRO A 183 19.59 20.81 -12.19
CA PRO A 183 20.10 21.89 -13.03
C PRO A 183 19.69 23.19 -12.34
N ALA A 184 20.70 24.03 -12.07
CA ALA A 184 20.49 25.42 -11.66
C ALA A 184 19.56 26.08 -12.68
N THR A 185 18.36 26.47 -12.25
CA THR A 185 17.45 27.27 -13.06
C THR A 185 18.03 28.67 -13.19
N PRO A 186 18.07 29.26 -14.42
CA PRO A 186 18.55 30.59 -14.66
C PRO A 186 17.62 31.65 -14.04
#